data_926b10702b57835e3cc784fc9ed1a10d
#
_entry.id   926b10702b57835e3cc784fc9ed1a10d
#
_cell.length_a   1.000
_cell.length_b   1.000
_cell.length_c   1.000
_cell.angle_alpha   90.00
_cell.angle_beta   90.00
_cell.angle_gamma   90.00
#
_symmetry.space_group_name_H-M   'P 1'
#
loop_
_entity.id
_entity.type
_entity.pdbx_description
1 polymer ?
#
loop_
_entity_poly.entity_id
_entity_poly.type
_entity_poly.pdbx_seq_one_letter_code
_entity_poly.pdbx_strand_id
1 'polypeptide(L)'
;ENINEKEETDLVIGLHGYTGTASGFESQTTGGFSKSADRYGFIAVYPQGLYFNSIQNDASTYVSSWNDLAGSKTNTSNGEICAVDADIYPQYPNCKNGGRCSWSSCNNDLGFIKRIIELTKNKYKINNIYVLGMSNGGMMAQALACEYPNLLKGVVNIVGMQHKGLSCIPSEPINFIIYGGAKDTTVPPVKIKSSDGYFYEPMSNTYNDWSSKFNCKTNSIIDFQFNDRFTKQVAEICDNSVKVISLLNRDRGHYWPGIKRSVGFCHTEDQSEMNYSVCKFSTDNDWGNDFILDILFNL
;
A
#
# COMPACT_ATOMS: atom_id res chain seq x y z
N GLU A 1 -16.66 17.76 -5.50
CA GLU A 1 -17.57 18.10 -4.38
C GLU A 1 -19.07 18.04 -4.69
N ASN A 2 -19.47 17.89 -5.93
CA ASN A 2 -20.87 17.65 -6.32
C ASN A 2 -20.99 16.28 -7.02
N ILE A 3 -20.65 15.20 -6.31
CA ILE A 3 -20.86 13.85 -6.84
C ILE A 3 -22.37 13.64 -6.91
N ASN A 4 -22.87 13.43 -8.12
CA ASN A 4 -24.26 13.03 -8.31
C ASN A 4 -24.41 11.57 -7.85
N GLU A 5 -25.10 11.36 -6.72
CA GLU A 5 -25.31 10.02 -6.13
C GLU A 5 -25.98 9.02 -7.10
N LYS A 6 -26.55 9.50 -8.20
CA LYS A 6 -27.23 8.69 -9.22
C LYS A 6 -26.34 8.31 -10.39
N GLU A 7 -25.18 8.92 -10.55
CA GLU A 7 -24.23 8.62 -11.60
C GLU A 7 -23.28 7.51 -11.17
N GLU A 8 -22.93 6.62 -12.10
CA GLU A 8 -21.92 5.60 -11.86
C GLU A 8 -20.55 6.24 -11.70
N THR A 9 -19.84 5.87 -10.66
CA THR A 9 -18.50 6.34 -10.38
C THR A 9 -17.62 5.23 -9.82
N ASP A 10 -16.33 5.36 -9.95
CA ASP A 10 -15.38 4.44 -9.35
C ASP A 10 -15.01 4.88 -7.92
N LEU A 11 -14.60 3.93 -7.11
CA LEU A 11 -14.10 4.14 -5.76
C LEU A 11 -12.61 3.85 -5.71
N VAL A 12 -11.81 4.80 -5.24
CA VAL A 12 -10.38 4.63 -4.98
C VAL A 12 -10.11 4.78 -3.48
N ILE A 13 -9.57 3.73 -2.88
CA ILE A 13 -9.23 3.70 -1.45
C ILE A 13 -7.72 3.83 -1.30
N GLY A 14 -7.26 4.83 -0.54
CA GLY A 14 -5.85 5.10 -0.25
C GLY A 14 -5.47 4.68 1.16
N LEU A 15 -4.49 3.76 1.31
CA LEU A 15 -4.05 3.23 2.59
C LEU A 15 -2.66 3.75 2.95
N HIS A 16 -2.56 4.45 4.09
CA HIS A 16 -1.31 5.00 4.61
C HIS A 16 -0.32 3.91 5.06
N GLY A 17 0.96 4.25 5.16
CA GLY A 17 2.01 3.37 5.70
C GLY A 17 2.04 3.34 7.23
N TYR A 18 3.00 2.58 7.78
CA TYR A 18 3.29 2.55 9.23
C TYR A 18 3.55 3.96 9.74
N THR A 19 3.02 4.28 10.92
CA THR A 19 3.02 5.62 11.53
C THR A 19 2.33 6.73 10.72
N GLY A 20 1.69 6.41 9.61
CA GLY A 20 0.94 7.36 8.80
C GLY A 20 -0.45 7.66 9.35
N THR A 21 -1.07 8.68 8.79
CA THR A 21 -2.46 9.04 9.03
C THR A 21 -3.23 9.13 7.72
N ALA A 22 -4.55 9.05 7.78
CA ALA A 22 -5.42 9.21 6.61
C ALA A 22 -5.16 10.56 5.92
N SER A 23 -5.15 11.66 6.68
CA SER A 23 -4.85 13.01 6.18
C SER A 23 -3.39 13.15 5.75
N GLY A 24 -2.46 12.55 6.49
CA GLY A 24 -1.03 12.53 6.13
C GLY A 24 -0.79 11.80 4.81
N PHE A 25 -1.50 10.72 4.55
CA PHE A 25 -1.39 10.00 3.28
C PHE A 25 -1.91 10.83 2.11
N GLU A 26 -3.04 11.52 2.27
CA GLU A 26 -3.53 12.48 1.28
C GLU A 26 -2.47 13.55 0.97
N SER A 27 -1.82 14.09 2.00
CA SER A 27 -0.76 15.09 1.85
C SER A 27 0.52 14.54 1.23
N GLN A 28 0.96 13.35 1.65
CA GLN A 28 2.18 12.69 1.16
C GLN A 28 2.11 12.33 -0.32
N THR A 29 0.93 12.06 -0.83
CA THR A 29 0.69 11.78 -2.25
C THR A 29 0.52 13.07 -3.06
N THR A 30 1.13 14.19 -2.64
CA THR A 30 1.16 15.50 -3.32
C THR A 30 -0.21 16.14 -3.55
N GLY A 31 -1.03 16.15 -2.53
CA GLY A 31 -2.40 16.68 -2.58
C GLY A 31 -3.44 15.58 -2.75
N GLY A 32 -3.00 14.35 -2.56
CA GLY A 32 -3.85 13.18 -2.54
C GLY A 32 -4.46 12.86 -3.90
N PHE A 33 -5.36 11.92 -3.85
CA PHE A 33 -6.17 11.58 -5.02
C PHE A 33 -7.29 12.61 -5.27
N SER A 34 -7.47 13.62 -4.41
CA SER A 34 -8.54 14.60 -4.56
C SER A 34 -8.47 15.35 -5.88
N LYS A 35 -7.27 15.81 -6.27
CA LYS A 35 -7.05 16.44 -7.59
C LYS A 35 -7.27 15.48 -8.74
N SER A 36 -6.80 14.24 -8.58
CA SER A 36 -6.96 13.20 -9.59
C SER A 36 -8.42 12.74 -9.66
N ALA A 37 -9.15 12.74 -8.53
CA ALA A 37 -10.57 12.40 -8.47
C ALA A 37 -11.42 13.32 -9.34
N ASP A 38 -11.15 14.62 -9.33
CA ASP A 38 -11.83 15.57 -10.22
C ASP A 38 -11.53 15.30 -11.70
N ARG A 39 -10.29 14.91 -12.01
CA ARG A 39 -9.86 14.63 -13.39
C ARG A 39 -10.40 13.32 -13.94
N TYR A 40 -10.39 12.24 -13.14
CA TYR A 40 -10.76 10.88 -13.56
C TYR A 40 -12.20 10.51 -13.19
N GLY A 41 -12.90 11.31 -12.39
CA GLY A 41 -14.29 11.07 -12.02
C GLY A 41 -14.51 9.94 -11.02
N PHE A 42 -13.72 9.86 -9.94
CA PHE A 42 -13.87 8.85 -8.91
C PHE A 42 -14.08 9.44 -7.50
N ILE A 43 -14.53 8.62 -6.57
CA ILE A 43 -14.58 8.95 -5.14
C ILE A 43 -13.28 8.49 -4.49
N ALA A 44 -12.55 9.40 -3.83
CA ALA A 44 -11.38 9.07 -3.03
C ALA A 44 -11.77 8.88 -1.55
N VAL A 45 -11.29 7.80 -0.93
CA VAL A 45 -11.50 7.51 0.49
C VAL A 45 -10.17 7.15 1.14
N TYR A 46 -9.88 7.78 2.28
CA TYR A 46 -8.67 7.55 3.06
C TYR A 46 -9.03 7.00 4.45
N PRO A 47 -9.05 5.69 4.64
CA PRO A 47 -9.27 5.10 5.95
C PRO A 47 -8.12 5.39 6.90
N GLN A 48 -8.41 5.46 8.22
CA GLN A 48 -7.41 5.55 9.28
C GLN A 48 -7.21 4.18 9.91
N GLY A 49 -5.99 3.65 9.83
CA GLY A 49 -5.58 2.45 10.57
C GLY A 49 -5.56 2.71 12.08
N LEU A 50 -5.70 1.64 12.86
CA LEU A 50 -5.63 1.76 14.32
C LEU A 50 -4.33 2.43 14.74
N TYR A 51 -4.42 3.30 15.74
CA TYR A 51 -3.27 4.01 16.28
C TYR A 51 -3.27 4.05 17.80
N PHE A 52 -2.08 4.28 18.37
CA PHE A 52 -1.88 4.56 19.79
C PHE A 52 -0.61 5.39 19.98
N ASN A 53 -0.51 6.05 21.11
CA ASN A 53 0.74 6.70 21.52
C ASN A 53 1.57 5.71 22.34
N SER A 54 2.76 5.38 21.85
CA SER A 54 3.75 4.59 22.56
C SER A 54 4.69 5.51 23.31
N ILE A 55 4.94 5.21 24.58
CA ILE A 55 5.95 5.90 25.39
C ILE A 55 7.18 5.00 25.45
N GLN A 56 8.27 5.45 24.84
CA GLN A 56 9.57 4.78 24.91
C GLN A 56 10.63 5.81 25.28
N ASN A 57 11.42 5.52 26.32
CA ASN A 57 12.50 6.42 26.78
C ASN A 57 12.02 7.85 27.05
N ASP A 58 10.87 8.00 27.70
CA ASP A 58 10.22 9.29 28.01
C ASP A 58 9.79 10.12 26.81
N ALA A 59 9.83 9.56 25.61
CA ALA A 59 9.31 10.17 24.40
C ALA A 59 8.01 9.50 23.96
N SER A 60 6.99 10.30 23.67
CA SER A 60 5.75 9.82 23.05
C SER A 60 5.95 9.67 21.55
N THR A 61 5.64 8.49 21.03
CA THR A 61 5.68 8.20 19.60
C THR A 61 4.31 7.74 19.12
N TYR A 62 3.78 8.40 18.12
CA TYR A 62 2.57 7.96 17.43
C TYR A 62 2.83 6.71 16.60
N VAL A 63 2.02 5.69 16.82
CA VAL A 63 2.10 4.42 16.10
C VAL A 63 0.76 4.13 15.47
N SER A 64 0.74 3.94 14.17
CA SER A 64 -0.41 3.47 13.41
C SER A 64 0.02 2.40 12.42
N SER A 65 -0.82 1.41 12.17
CA SER A 65 -0.58 0.39 11.14
C SER A 65 -1.85 -0.35 10.75
N TRP A 66 -1.72 -1.18 9.75
CA TRP A 66 -2.71 -2.13 9.30
C TRP A 66 -2.28 -3.56 9.66
N ASN A 67 -3.25 -4.44 9.87
CA ASN A 67 -3.01 -5.88 9.98
C ASN A 67 -2.78 -6.46 8.57
N ASP A 68 -1.55 -6.45 8.15
CA ASP A 68 -1.06 -6.85 6.83
C ASP A 68 -0.74 -8.36 6.71
N LEU A 69 -1.39 -9.19 7.52
CA LEU A 69 -1.17 -10.62 7.71
C LEU A 69 0.02 -10.97 8.63
N ALA A 70 0.92 -10.03 8.92
CA ALA A 70 2.00 -10.24 9.90
C ALA A 70 1.44 -10.29 11.32
N GLY A 71 0.55 -9.35 11.65
CA GLY A 71 -0.06 -9.26 12.99
C GLY A 71 0.98 -9.28 14.08
N SER A 72 0.86 -10.21 15.02
CA SER A 72 1.82 -10.46 16.09
C SER A 72 2.76 -11.66 15.81
N LYS A 73 2.86 -12.10 14.58
CA LYS A 73 3.70 -13.25 14.21
C LYS A 73 5.18 -12.90 14.29
N THR A 74 5.98 -13.87 14.69
CA THR A 74 7.45 -13.78 14.70
C THR A 74 8.09 -14.68 13.66
N ASN A 75 7.37 -15.68 13.20
CA ASN A 75 7.82 -16.65 12.19
C ASN A 75 6.65 -17.14 11.34
N THR A 76 6.99 -17.82 10.27
CA THR A 76 6.08 -18.48 9.35
C THR A 76 6.53 -19.91 9.10
N SER A 77 5.78 -20.68 8.29
CA SER A 77 6.23 -21.99 7.81
C SER A 77 7.56 -21.93 7.04
N ASN A 78 7.92 -20.78 6.50
CA ASN A 78 9.17 -20.54 5.76
C ASN A 78 10.30 -19.95 6.65
N GLY A 79 10.13 -20.01 7.97
CA GLY A 79 11.09 -19.54 8.95
C GLY A 79 10.75 -18.17 9.55
N GLU A 80 11.75 -17.55 10.16
CA GLU A 80 11.59 -16.25 10.83
C GLU A 80 11.34 -15.11 9.84
N ILE A 81 10.56 -14.11 10.26
CA ILE A 81 10.26 -12.90 9.48
C ILE A 81 11.18 -11.73 9.83
N CYS A 82 12.05 -11.87 10.83
CA CYS A 82 13.10 -10.92 11.14
C CYS A 82 14.33 -11.59 11.76
N ALA A 83 15.48 -10.93 11.66
CA ALA A 83 16.75 -11.38 12.23
C ALA A 83 16.75 -11.25 13.76
N VAL A 84 17.68 -11.95 14.42
CA VAL A 84 17.83 -11.93 15.89
C VAL A 84 18.16 -10.54 16.40
N ASP A 85 18.85 -9.76 15.61
CA ASP A 85 19.33 -8.39 15.88
C ASP A 85 18.43 -7.32 15.22
N ALA A 86 17.23 -7.68 14.76
CA ALA A 86 16.30 -6.73 14.17
C ALA A 86 15.81 -5.69 15.18
N ASP A 87 15.50 -4.51 14.70
CA ASP A 87 14.88 -3.44 15.47
C ASP A 87 13.55 -3.90 16.06
N ILE A 88 13.26 -3.47 17.30
CA ILE A 88 12.02 -3.78 18.00
C ILE A 88 11.10 -2.58 17.91
N TYR A 89 9.96 -2.79 17.24
CA TYR A 89 8.93 -1.78 17.12
C TYR A 89 7.93 -1.83 18.29
N PRO A 90 7.27 -0.70 18.60
CA PRO A 90 6.23 -0.67 19.61
C PRO A 90 5.11 -1.68 19.32
N GLN A 91 4.76 -2.48 20.31
CA GLN A 91 3.71 -3.48 20.19
C GLN A 91 2.33 -2.86 20.39
N TYR A 92 1.37 -3.25 19.56
CA TYR A 92 -0.02 -2.85 19.74
C TYR A 92 -0.60 -3.41 21.05
N PRO A 93 -1.28 -2.58 21.86
CA PRO A 93 -1.84 -3.01 23.14
C PRO A 93 -2.85 -4.17 23.03
N ASN A 94 -3.51 -4.32 21.89
CA ASN A 94 -4.47 -5.38 21.61
C ASN A 94 -3.86 -6.66 21.02
N CYS A 95 -2.55 -6.68 20.74
CA CYS A 95 -1.84 -7.86 20.27
C CYS A 95 -1.43 -8.74 21.44
N LYS A 96 -2.26 -9.73 21.80
CA LYS A 96 -2.03 -10.59 22.95
C LYS A 96 -0.76 -11.46 22.86
N ASN A 97 -0.32 -11.76 21.65
CA ASN A 97 0.83 -12.61 21.39
C ASN A 97 1.89 -11.87 20.58
N GLY A 98 2.05 -10.58 20.86
CA GLY A 98 3.06 -9.76 20.20
C GLY A 98 4.45 -10.37 20.35
N GLY A 99 5.10 -10.63 19.24
CA GLY A 99 6.46 -11.15 19.20
C GLY A 99 7.46 -10.08 18.79
N ARG A 100 8.73 -10.41 18.87
CA ARG A 100 9.82 -9.50 18.55
C ARG A 100 9.72 -8.87 17.14
N CYS A 101 9.22 -9.62 16.16
CA CYS A 101 9.08 -9.17 14.78
C CYS A 101 7.68 -8.58 14.47
N SER A 102 6.86 -8.31 15.47
CA SER A 102 5.51 -7.79 15.29
C SER A 102 5.50 -6.27 15.38
N TRP A 103 4.92 -5.61 14.40
CA TRP A 103 4.76 -4.16 14.34
C TRP A 103 3.42 -3.73 13.72
N SER A 104 2.64 -4.66 13.20
CA SER A 104 1.33 -4.39 12.62
C SER A 104 0.21 -4.52 13.65
N SER A 105 -0.96 -3.94 13.34
CA SER A 105 -2.15 -4.08 14.20
C SER A 105 -2.61 -5.55 14.28
N CYS A 106 -3.38 -5.90 15.31
CA CYS A 106 -4.02 -7.21 15.44
C CYS A 106 -5.55 -7.11 15.23
N ASN A 107 -6.00 -6.04 14.60
CA ASN A 107 -7.42 -5.83 14.32
C ASN A 107 -7.86 -6.55 13.04
N ASN A 108 -9.17 -6.64 12.86
CA ASN A 108 -9.78 -7.08 11.61
C ASN A 108 -9.86 -5.91 10.62
N ASP A 109 -8.71 -5.44 10.14
CA ASP A 109 -8.64 -4.31 9.21
C ASP A 109 -9.19 -4.67 7.82
N LEU A 110 -9.10 -5.94 7.41
CA LEU A 110 -9.77 -6.46 6.21
C LEU A 110 -11.28 -6.25 6.27
N GLY A 111 -11.90 -6.63 7.39
CA GLY A 111 -13.34 -6.40 7.63
C GLY A 111 -13.70 -4.92 7.73
N PHE A 112 -12.82 -4.10 8.30
CA PHE A 112 -13.01 -2.65 8.38
C PHE A 112 -13.04 -2.00 6.98
N ILE A 113 -12.08 -2.29 6.12
CA ILE A 113 -12.06 -1.76 4.75
C ILE A 113 -13.26 -2.28 3.93
N LYS A 114 -13.59 -3.56 4.06
CA LYS A 114 -14.80 -4.11 3.44
C LYS A 114 -16.05 -3.34 3.87
N ARG A 115 -16.16 -3.02 5.16
CA ARG A 115 -17.31 -2.24 5.68
C ARG A 115 -17.37 -0.83 5.10
N ILE A 116 -16.23 -0.16 4.92
CA ILE A 116 -16.16 1.15 4.24
C ILE A 116 -16.69 1.02 2.80
N ILE A 117 -16.27 0.00 2.07
CA ILE A 117 -16.74 -0.26 0.70
C ILE A 117 -18.26 -0.43 0.69
N GLU A 118 -18.81 -1.25 1.58
CA GLU A 118 -20.25 -1.48 1.68
C GLU A 118 -21.03 -0.18 1.98
N LEU A 119 -20.54 0.63 2.93
CA LEU A 119 -21.17 1.91 3.27
C LEU A 119 -21.12 2.89 2.09
N THR A 120 -20.02 2.93 1.35
CA THR A 120 -19.89 3.79 0.17
C THR A 120 -20.83 3.33 -0.94
N LYS A 121 -20.94 2.02 -1.21
CA LYS A 121 -21.90 1.45 -2.18
C LYS A 121 -23.36 1.68 -1.81
N ASN A 122 -23.68 1.78 -0.53
CA ASN A 122 -25.04 2.09 -0.09
C ASN A 122 -25.43 3.54 -0.34
N LYS A 123 -24.44 4.44 -0.43
CA LYS A 123 -24.65 5.88 -0.65
C LYS A 123 -24.50 6.28 -2.11
N TYR A 124 -23.57 5.68 -2.83
CA TYR A 124 -23.21 6.03 -4.19
C TYR A 124 -23.29 4.81 -5.11
N LYS A 125 -23.57 5.06 -6.38
CA LYS A 125 -23.58 4.01 -7.41
C LYS A 125 -22.15 3.70 -7.85
N ILE A 126 -21.48 2.81 -7.12
CA ILE A 126 -20.08 2.43 -7.37
C ILE A 126 -19.99 1.37 -8.46
N ASN A 127 -19.21 1.66 -9.50
CA ASN A 127 -18.91 0.76 -10.60
C ASN A 127 -17.70 -0.14 -10.27
N ASN A 128 -16.49 0.42 -10.25
CA ASN A 128 -15.28 -0.30 -9.92
C ASN A 128 -14.69 0.16 -8.58
N ILE A 129 -13.96 -0.73 -7.93
CA ILE A 129 -13.28 -0.44 -6.67
C ILE A 129 -11.79 -0.73 -6.83
N TYR A 130 -10.97 0.26 -6.53
CA TYR A 130 -9.52 0.16 -6.54
C TYR A 130 -8.96 0.45 -5.15
N VAL A 131 -7.92 -0.27 -4.77
CA VAL A 131 -7.22 -0.04 -3.51
C VAL A 131 -5.75 0.20 -3.79
N LEU A 132 -5.24 1.32 -3.31
CA LEU A 132 -3.83 1.67 -3.39
C LEU A 132 -3.28 1.87 -1.99
N GLY A 133 -2.06 1.42 -1.75
CA GLY A 133 -1.44 1.64 -0.45
C GLY A 133 0.07 1.76 -0.54
N MET A 134 0.64 2.45 0.44
CA MET A 134 2.08 2.62 0.56
C MET A 134 2.62 1.84 1.76
N SER A 135 3.76 1.15 1.60
CA SER A 135 4.45 0.46 2.69
C SER A 135 3.51 -0.55 3.37
N ASN A 136 3.28 -0.48 4.67
CA ASN A 136 2.28 -1.30 5.37
C ASN A 136 0.87 -1.20 4.73
N GLY A 137 0.47 -0.02 4.24
CA GLY A 137 -0.77 0.14 3.46
C GLY A 137 -0.74 -0.61 2.12
N GLY A 138 0.43 -0.71 1.48
CA GLY A 138 0.62 -1.52 0.26
C GLY A 138 0.52 -3.02 0.55
N MET A 139 1.08 -3.48 1.67
CA MET A 139 0.93 -4.85 2.16
C MET A 139 -0.55 -5.17 2.45
N MET A 140 -1.26 -4.22 3.07
CA MET A 140 -2.68 -4.35 3.36
C MET A 140 -3.54 -4.36 2.09
N ALA A 141 -3.20 -3.55 1.08
CA ALA A 141 -3.87 -3.56 -0.22
C ALA A 141 -3.74 -4.93 -0.90
N GLN A 142 -2.55 -5.53 -0.85
CA GLN A 142 -2.33 -6.90 -1.35
C GLN A 142 -3.11 -7.94 -0.54
N ALA A 143 -3.17 -7.83 0.78
CA ALA A 143 -3.97 -8.70 1.64
C ALA A 143 -5.47 -8.62 1.31
N LEU A 144 -5.99 -7.43 1.02
CA LEU A 144 -7.38 -7.23 0.57
C LEU A 144 -7.65 -7.92 -0.78
N ALA A 145 -6.71 -7.85 -1.72
CA ALA A 145 -6.83 -8.57 -2.99
C ALA A 145 -6.91 -10.08 -2.79
N CYS A 146 -6.15 -10.62 -1.84
CA CYS A 146 -6.18 -12.05 -1.54
C CYS A 146 -7.47 -12.49 -0.86
N GLU A 147 -8.02 -11.68 0.05
CA GLU A 147 -9.21 -12.01 0.82
C GLU A 147 -10.51 -11.74 0.05
N TYR A 148 -10.54 -10.65 -0.72
CA TYR A 148 -11.75 -10.20 -1.43
C TYR A 148 -11.50 -9.92 -2.92
N PRO A 149 -10.93 -10.86 -3.70
CA PRO A 149 -10.57 -10.62 -5.10
C PRO A 149 -11.77 -10.19 -5.96
N ASN A 150 -12.94 -10.76 -5.71
CA ASN A 150 -14.17 -10.46 -6.46
C ASN A 150 -14.81 -9.10 -6.10
N LEU A 151 -14.33 -8.44 -5.05
CA LEU A 151 -14.84 -7.14 -4.64
C LEU A 151 -14.10 -5.99 -5.34
N LEU A 152 -12.87 -6.25 -5.79
CA LEU A 152 -11.93 -5.24 -6.27
C LEU A 152 -11.69 -5.41 -7.77
N LYS A 153 -11.61 -4.31 -8.50
CA LYS A 153 -11.21 -4.28 -9.91
C LYS A 153 -9.69 -4.32 -10.08
N GLY A 154 -8.97 -3.70 -9.15
CA GLY A 154 -7.51 -3.66 -9.17
C GLY A 154 -6.89 -3.16 -7.88
N VAL A 155 -5.64 -3.54 -7.66
CA VAL A 155 -4.87 -3.20 -6.46
C VAL A 155 -3.48 -2.70 -6.83
N VAL A 156 -3.02 -1.67 -6.12
CA VAL A 156 -1.66 -1.15 -6.25
C VAL A 156 -0.94 -1.23 -4.91
N ASN A 157 0.15 -1.97 -4.90
CA ASN A 157 1.06 -2.07 -3.77
C ASN A 157 2.31 -1.22 -4.03
N ILE A 158 2.44 -0.10 -3.33
CA ILE A 158 3.57 0.82 -3.44
C ILE A 158 4.54 0.58 -2.29
N VAL A 159 5.77 0.17 -2.59
CA VAL A 159 6.88 -0.10 -1.64
C VAL A 159 6.46 -0.96 -0.43
N GLY A 160 5.51 -1.86 -0.62
CA GLY A 160 4.89 -2.68 0.42
C GLY A 160 5.12 -4.19 0.22
N MET A 161 6.36 -4.62 0.02
CA MET A 161 6.67 -6.06 -0.10
C MET A 161 6.18 -6.78 1.16
N GLN A 162 5.40 -7.84 1.02
CA GLN A 162 4.91 -8.61 2.16
C GLN A 162 6.05 -9.33 2.87
N HIS A 163 5.89 -9.61 4.16
CA HIS A 163 6.88 -10.36 4.91
C HIS A 163 7.09 -11.74 4.33
N LYS A 164 8.33 -12.22 4.39
CA LYS A 164 8.73 -13.53 3.92
C LYS A 164 7.83 -14.63 4.48
N GLY A 165 7.25 -15.42 3.59
CA GLY A 165 6.34 -16.52 3.94
C GLY A 165 4.91 -16.08 4.32
N LEU A 166 4.60 -14.80 4.24
CA LEU A 166 3.25 -14.25 4.40
C LEU A 166 2.69 -13.66 3.11
N SER A 167 3.45 -13.69 2.02
CA SER A 167 2.96 -13.29 0.71
C SER A 167 1.80 -14.19 0.29
N CYS A 168 0.68 -13.57 -0.03
CA CYS A 168 -0.53 -14.28 -0.43
C CYS A 168 -0.75 -14.19 -1.94
N ILE A 169 -1.51 -15.14 -2.47
CA ILE A 169 -1.96 -15.19 -3.86
C ILE A 169 -3.48 -15.27 -3.85
N PRO A 170 -4.20 -14.39 -4.55
CA PRO A 170 -5.66 -14.44 -4.60
C PRO A 170 -6.19 -15.73 -5.23
N SER A 171 -7.38 -16.16 -4.82
CA SER A 171 -8.06 -17.32 -5.45
C SER A 171 -8.52 -17.04 -6.86
N GLU A 172 -8.90 -15.79 -7.14
CA GLU A 172 -9.42 -15.32 -8.42
C GLU A 172 -8.50 -14.24 -9.02
N PRO A 173 -8.39 -14.19 -10.37
CA PRO A 173 -7.58 -13.18 -11.05
C PRO A 173 -8.06 -11.75 -10.80
N ILE A 174 -7.14 -10.86 -10.48
CA ILE A 174 -7.35 -9.44 -10.26
C ILE A 174 -6.21 -8.62 -10.87
N ASN A 175 -6.50 -7.42 -11.34
CA ASN A 175 -5.46 -6.50 -11.79
C ASN A 175 -4.55 -6.10 -10.63
N PHE A 176 -3.24 -6.25 -10.83
CA PHE A 176 -2.26 -5.99 -9.78
C PHE A 176 -1.06 -5.19 -10.29
N ILE A 177 -0.74 -4.13 -9.57
CA ILE A 177 0.46 -3.34 -9.78
C ILE A 177 1.29 -3.40 -8.51
N ILE A 178 2.55 -3.82 -8.62
CA ILE A 178 3.52 -3.73 -7.53
C ILE A 178 4.63 -2.77 -7.93
N TYR A 179 4.89 -1.77 -7.08
CA TYR A 179 5.91 -0.76 -7.27
C TYR A 179 6.97 -0.88 -6.19
N GLY A 180 8.24 -0.85 -6.58
CA GLY A 180 9.39 -0.85 -5.67
C GLY A 180 10.43 0.18 -6.04
N GLY A 181 11.09 0.77 -5.05
CA GLY A 181 12.27 1.60 -5.25
C GLY A 181 13.55 0.77 -5.13
N ALA A 182 14.41 0.75 -6.13
CA ALA A 182 15.64 -0.06 -6.11
C ALA A 182 16.64 0.32 -4.99
N LYS A 183 16.51 1.54 -4.46
CA LYS A 183 17.33 2.05 -3.34
C LYS A 183 16.60 1.93 -1.99
N ASP A 184 15.45 1.26 -1.95
CA ASP A 184 14.71 1.03 -0.72
C ASP A 184 15.48 0.07 0.20
N THR A 185 15.82 0.52 1.40
CA THR A 185 16.45 -0.29 2.45
C THR A 185 15.49 -0.64 3.57
N THR A 186 14.32 -0.01 3.61
CA THR A 186 13.27 -0.23 4.62
C THR A 186 12.40 -1.43 4.25
N VAL A 187 11.90 -1.45 3.01
CA VAL A 187 11.15 -2.58 2.44
C VAL A 187 11.74 -2.92 1.06
N PRO A 188 12.90 -3.57 1.03
CA PRO A 188 13.67 -3.73 -0.19
C PRO A 188 12.96 -4.63 -1.22
N PRO A 189 12.76 -4.16 -2.48
CA PRO A 189 12.05 -4.93 -3.50
C PRO A 189 12.89 -6.06 -4.11
N VAL A 190 14.23 -5.99 -3.98
CA VAL A 190 15.16 -6.95 -4.62
C VAL A 190 15.99 -7.76 -3.63
N LYS A 191 15.90 -7.45 -2.34
CA LYS A 191 16.63 -8.14 -1.27
C LYS A 191 15.64 -8.66 -0.25
N ILE A 192 15.99 -9.77 0.39
CA ILE A 192 15.13 -10.34 1.43
C ILE A 192 15.22 -9.53 2.73
N LYS A 193 16.44 -9.13 3.15
CA LYS A 193 16.68 -8.45 4.44
C LYS A 193 16.72 -6.94 4.27
N SER A 194 15.93 -6.23 5.09
CA SER A 194 15.93 -4.79 5.24
C SER A 194 17.03 -4.28 6.17
N SER A 195 17.20 -2.95 6.24
CA SER A 195 18.18 -2.29 7.12
C SER A 195 17.87 -2.48 8.61
N ASP A 196 16.60 -2.58 8.99
CA ASP A 196 16.11 -2.82 10.35
C ASP A 196 16.01 -4.31 10.71
N GLY A 197 16.44 -5.19 9.81
CA GLY A 197 16.56 -6.63 10.05
C GLY A 197 15.33 -7.47 9.74
N TYR A 198 14.28 -6.89 9.14
CA TYR A 198 13.07 -7.64 8.73
C TYR A 198 13.28 -8.34 7.39
N PHE A 199 12.53 -9.42 7.16
CA PHE A 199 12.61 -10.20 5.93
C PHE A 199 11.35 -10.02 5.10
N TYR A 200 11.54 -9.63 3.83
CA TYR A 200 10.46 -9.39 2.88
C TYR A 200 10.56 -10.33 1.68
N GLU A 201 9.42 -10.59 1.05
CA GLU A 201 9.36 -11.33 -0.19
C GLU A 201 9.83 -10.43 -1.34
N PRO A 202 10.80 -10.83 -2.18
CA PRO A 202 11.21 -10.06 -3.34
C PRO A 202 10.02 -9.76 -4.26
N MET A 203 9.98 -8.55 -4.80
CA MET A 203 8.93 -8.10 -5.73
C MET A 203 8.77 -9.05 -6.93
N SER A 204 9.90 -9.58 -7.44
CA SER A 204 9.89 -10.54 -8.55
C SER A 204 9.16 -11.84 -8.23
N ASN A 205 9.24 -12.31 -6.98
CA ASN A 205 8.55 -13.54 -6.57
C ASN A 205 7.03 -13.30 -6.57
N THR A 206 6.57 -12.22 -5.94
CA THR A 206 5.14 -11.84 -5.96
C THR A 206 4.62 -11.70 -7.39
N TYR A 207 5.37 -11.01 -8.27
CA TYR A 207 5.01 -10.87 -9.67
C TYR A 207 4.89 -12.23 -10.39
N ASN A 208 5.88 -13.10 -10.22
CA ASN A 208 5.91 -14.41 -10.87
C ASN A 208 4.79 -15.32 -10.33
N ASP A 209 4.58 -15.35 -9.03
CA ASP A 209 3.56 -16.18 -8.39
C ASP A 209 2.15 -15.78 -8.85
N TRP A 210 1.84 -14.49 -8.88
CA TRP A 210 0.55 -13.99 -9.35
C TRP A 210 0.35 -14.21 -10.85
N SER A 211 1.38 -13.93 -11.66
CA SER A 211 1.34 -14.16 -13.12
C SER A 211 1.12 -15.62 -13.47
N SER A 212 1.80 -16.53 -12.74
CA SER A 212 1.65 -17.97 -12.90
C SER A 212 0.26 -18.43 -12.46
N LYS A 213 -0.23 -17.96 -11.31
CA LYS A 213 -1.55 -18.30 -10.78
C LYS A 213 -2.67 -17.87 -11.71
N PHE A 214 -2.52 -16.73 -12.38
CA PHE A 214 -3.51 -16.18 -13.30
C PHE A 214 -3.33 -16.67 -14.75
N ASN A 215 -2.48 -17.67 -14.98
CA ASN A 215 -2.21 -18.26 -16.29
C ASN A 215 -1.84 -17.24 -17.38
N CYS A 216 -1.07 -16.21 -17.04
CA CYS A 216 -0.63 -15.19 -17.99
C CYS A 216 0.24 -15.81 -19.09
N LYS A 217 -0.02 -15.48 -20.37
CA LYS A 217 0.65 -16.10 -21.52
C LYS A 217 1.79 -15.27 -22.09
N THR A 218 1.78 -13.98 -21.85
CA THR A 218 2.81 -13.05 -22.32
C THR A 218 3.46 -12.35 -21.16
N ASN A 219 4.76 -12.11 -21.30
CA ASN A 219 5.55 -11.34 -20.34
C ASN A 219 6.47 -10.42 -21.11
N SER A 220 6.35 -9.11 -20.93
CA SER A 220 7.21 -8.11 -21.54
C SER A 220 8.01 -7.36 -20.46
N ILE A 221 9.25 -7.02 -20.78
CA ILE A 221 10.12 -6.22 -19.92
C ILE A 221 10.56 -4.99 -20.71
N ILE A 222 10.33 -3.83 -20.16
CA ILE A 222 10.64 -2.55 -20.81
C ILE A 222 11.37 -1.66 -19.81
N ASP A 223 12.56 -1.19 -20.19
CA ASP A 223 13.22 -0.10 -19.51
C ASP A 223 12.82 1.22 -20.15
N PHE A 224 12.43 2.19 -19.36
CA PHE A 224 12.04 3.50 -19.84
C PHE A 224 12.39 4.61 -18.83
N GLN A 225 12.35 5.84 -19.28
CA GLN A 225 12.56 7.03 -18.47
C GLN A 225 11.30 7.90 -18.50
N PHE A 226 10.80 8.19 -17.29
CA PHE A 226 9.73 9.16 -17.08
C PHE A 226 10.01 9.86 -15.74
N ASN A 227 10.64 11.04 -15.78
CA ASN A 227 11.22 11.72 -14.64
C ASN A 227 12.30 10.92 -13.88
N ASP A 228 12.06 9.64 -13.62
CA ASP A 228 12.98 8.66 -13.07
C ASP A 228 13.18 7.50 -14.07
N ARG A 229 14.15 6.63 -13.82
CA ARG A 229 14.38 5.42 -14.62
C ARG A 229 13.60 4.24 -14.07
N PHE A 230 12.91 3.55 -14.92
CA PHE A 230 12.07 2.41 -14.58
C PHE A 230 12.43 1.15 -15.35
N THR A 231 12.25 0.01 -14.68
CA THR A 231 12.04 -1.28 -15.33
C THR A 231 10.60 -1.67 -15.09
N LYS A 232 9.81 -1.81 -16.15
CA LYS A 232 8.43 -2.28 -16.12
C LYS A 232 8.36 -3.71 -16.64
N GLN A 233 7.78 -4.61 -15.87
CA GLN A 233 7.38 -5.94 -16.34
C GLN A 233 5.87 -6.01 -16.40
N VAL A 234 5.34 -6.59 -17.48
CA VAL A 234 3.90 -6.73 -17.69
C VAL A 234 3.60 -8.16 -18.10
N ALA A 235 2.79 -8.85 -17.31
CA ALA A 235 2.19 -10.12 -17.65
C ALA A 235 0.75 -9.88 -18.12
N GLU A 236 0.46 -10.31 -19.33
CA GLU A 236 -0.82 -10.09 -20.03
C GLU A 236 -1.37 -11.41 -20.59
N ILE A 237 -2.58 -11.32 -21.17
CA ILE A 237 -3.34 -12.48 -21.64
C ILE A 237 -3.50 -13.48 -20.47
N CYS A 238 -3.87 -12.94 -19.34
CA CYS A 238 -4.18 -13.72 -18.15
C CYS A 238 -5.67 -14.11 -18.11
N ASP A 239 -6.03 -15.03 -17.24
CA ASP A 239 -7.42 -15.36 -16.97
C ASP A 239 -8.19 -14.08 -16.59
N ASN A 240 -9.47 -14.01 -16.96
CA ASN A 240 -10.34 -12.83 -16.76
C ASN A 240 -9.79 -11.51 -17.39
N SER A 241 -8.86 -11.61 -18.34
CA SER A 241 -8.22 -10.46 -19.01
C SER A 241 -7.53 -9.47 -18.08
N VAL A 242 -7.12 -9.91 -16.90
CA VAL A 242 -6.36 -9.08 -15.95
C VAL A 242 -4.91 -8.93 -16.37
N LYS A 243 -4.21 -7.96 -15.77
CA LYS A 243 -2.77 -7.76 -15.93
C LYS A 243 -2.07 -7.77 -14.58
N VAL A 244 -0.86 -8.31 -14.58
CA VAL A 244 0.07 -8.20 -13.45
C VAL A 244 1.25 -7.35 -13.87
N ILE A 245 1.49 -6.25 -13.16
CA ILE A 245 2.52 -5.28 -13.49
C ILE A 245 3.48 -5.10 -12.33
N SER A 246 4.77 -5.19 -12.64
CA SER A 246 5.87 -4.85 -11.73
C SER A 246 6.58 -3.59 -12.23
N LEU A 247 6.73 -2.59 -11.36
CA LEU A 247 7.39 -1.31 -11.64
C LEU A 247 8.56 -1.11 -10.68
N LEU A 248 9.79 -1.29 -11.14
CA LEU A 248 10.98 -1.00 -10.37
C LEU A 248 11.50 0.39 -10.73
N ASN A 249 11.41 1.34 -9.80
CA ASN A 249 12.04 2.65 -9.92
C ASN A 249 13.52 2.56 -9.52
N ARG A 250 14.43 2.73 -10.47
CA ARG A 250 15.88 2.57 -10.25
C ARG A 250 16.53 3.71 -9.47
N ASP A 251 15.85 4.84 -9.34
CA ASP A 251 16.40 6.06 -8.76
C ASP A 251 15.89 6.36 -7.35
N ARG A 252 14.83 5.66 -6.88
CA ARG A 252 14.17 5.92 -5.60
C ARG A 252 14.36 4.82 -4.56
N GLY A 253 14.12 5.23 -3.31
CA GLY A 253 14.01 4.36 -2.15
C GLY A 253 12.55 4.16 -1.72
N HIS A 254 12.30 4.22 -0.40
CA HIS A 254 11.00 3.99 0.24
C HIS A 254 10.08 5.20 0.15
N TYR A 255 9.63 5.55 -1.07
CA TYR A 255 8.82 6.74 -1.31
C TYR A 255 7.67 6.46 -2.27
N TRP A 256 6.62 7.28 -2.13
CA TRP A 256 5.57 7.38 -3.14
C TRP A 256 6.19 7.80 -4.49
N PRO A 257 5.68 7.30 -5.64
CA PRO A 257 6.15 7.73 -6.96
C PRO A 257 6.14 9.26 -7.09
N GLY A 258 7.20 9.83 -7.64
CA GLY A 258 7.35 11.28 -7.78
C GLY A 258 7.96 12.00 -6.57
N ILE A 259 7.95 11.41 -5.38
CA ILE A 259 8.51 12.03 -4.17
C ILE A 259 10.02 11.77 -4.07
N LYS A 260 10.80 12.81 -3.81
CA LYS A 260 12.28 12.73 -3.73
C LYS A 260 12.84 12.60 -2.33
N ARG A 261 12.09 13.03 -1.32
CA ARG A 261 12.51 13.01 0.09
C ARG A 261 11.31 12.59 0.94
N SER A 262 11.56 11.98 2.08
CA SER A 262 10.53 11.91 3.10
C SER A 262 10.22 13.35 3.50
N VAL A 263 9.12 13.87 3.00
CA VAL A 263 8.47 15.00 3.65
C VAL A 263 8.04 14.40 4.97
N GLY A 264 8.54 14.93 6.08
CA GLY A 264 8.27 14.36 7.40
C GLY A 264 6.80 14.00 7.50
N PHE A 265 6.53 12.83 8.02
CA PHE A 265 5.15 12.37 8.17
C PHE A 265 4.38 13.50 8.84
N CYS A 266 3.22 13.86 8.29
CA CYS A 266 2.34 14.82 8.92
C CYS A 266 1.78 14.20 10.20
N HIS A 267 2.58 14.22 11.25
CA HIS A 267 2.14 13.90 12.60
C HIS A 267 1.64 15.18 13.23
N THR A 268 0.40 15.22 13.61
CA THR A 268 0.00 16.15 14.64
C THR A 268 0.27 15.44 15.97
N GLU A 269 1.05 16.05 16.84
CA GLU A 269 1.27 15.56 18.21
C GLU A 269 -0.06 15.49 18.98
N ASP A 270 -1.02 16.30 18.58
CA ASP A 270 -2.38 16.31 19.11
C ASP A 270 -3.37 15.84 18.03
N GLN A 271 -3.84 14.60 18.18
CA GLN A 271 -4.78 13.98 17.26
C GLN A 271 -6.23 14.41 17.45
N SER A 272 -6.54 15.13 18.54
CA SER A 272 -7.87 15.71 18.78
C SER A 272 -8.14 16.88 17.83
N GLU A 273 -7.08 17.49 17.31
CA GLU A 273 -7.16 18.52 16.28
C GLU A 273 -6.30 18.10 15.08
N MET A 274 -6.91 17.43 14.09
CA MET A 274 -6.28 17.21 12.80
C MET A 274 -6.00 18.56 12.12
N ASN A 275 -4.88 19.16 12.45
CA ASN A 275 -4.52 20.45 11.90
C ASN A 275 -3.83 20.24 10.54
N TYR A 276 -4.64 20.16 9.49
CA TYR A 276 -4.20 20.02 8.09
C TYR A 276 -3.22 21.11 7.64
N SER A 277 -3.12 22.23 8.38
CA SER A 277 -2.27 23.38 8.02
C SER A 277 -0.77 23.14 8.24
N VAL A 278 -0.38 22.10 8.97
CA VAL A 278 1.03 21.79 9.29
C VAL A 278 1.68 20.91 8.21
N CYS A 279 0.88 20.23 7.41
CA CYS A 279 1.37 19.40 6.33
C CYS A 279 1.80 20.26 5.15
N LYS A 280 3.10 20.57 5.07
CA LYS A 280 3.66 21.22 3.87
C LYS A 280 3.70 20.19 2.75
N PHE A 281 2.89 20.43 1.72
CA PHE A 281 2.96 19.68 0.48
C PHE A 281 4.36 19.86 -0.16
N SER A 282 4.99 18.79 -0.59
CA SER A 282 6.10 18.92 -1.51
C SER A 282 5.52 19.38 -2.86
N THR A 283 5.84 20.59 -3.26
CA THR A 283 5.47 21.13 -4.57
C THR A 283 6.32 20.53 -5.70
N ASP A 284 7.32 19.72 -5.35
CA ASP A 284 8.36 19.30 -6.28
C ASP A 284 8.06 17.95 -6.94
N ASN A 285 7.01 17.71 -7.59
CA ASN A 285 6.73 16.55 -8.45
C ASN A 285 5.45 15.79 -8.08
N ASP A 286 4.34 16.32 -8.48
CA ASP A 286 3.00 15.76 -8.35
C ASP A 286 2.62 14.71 -9.44
N TRP A 287 3.58 14.33 -10.28
CA TRP A 287 3.34 13.38 -11.37
C TRP A 287 3.03 11.95 -10.92
N GLY A 288 3.36 11.58 -9.68
CA GLY A 288 3.30 10.19 -9.23
C GLY A 288 1.88 9.63 -9.13
N ASN A 289 0.92 10.44 -8.71
CA ASN A 289 -0.48 10.03 -8.64
C ASN A 289 -1.03 9.74 -10.03
N ASP A 290 -0.91 10.70 -10.95
CA ASP A 290 -1.39 10.54 -12.32
C ASP A 290 -0.68 9.37 -13.02
N PHE A 291 0.63 9.20 -12.82
CA PHE A 291 1.38 8.09 -13.39
C PHE A 291 0.84 6.71 -12.94
N ILE A 292 0.53 6.54 -11.66
CA ILE A 292 -0.02 5.28 -11.15
C ILE A 292 -1.47 5.10 -11.58
N LEU A 293 -2.27 6.16 -11.50
CA LEU A 293 -3.69 6.09 -11.88
C LEU A 293 -3.88 5.87 -13.38
N ASP A 294 -3.04 6.50 -14.23
CA ASP A 294 -3.05 6.24 -15.68
C ASP A 294 -2.78 4.76 -15.98
N ILE A 295 -1.84 4.13 -15.27
CA ILE A 295 -1.61 2.69 -15.47
C ILE A 295 -2.80 1.88 -14.95
N LEU A 296 -3.35 2.24 -13.80
CA LEU A 296 -4.42 1.49 -13.13
C LEU A 296 -5.73 1.53 -13.92
N PHE A 297 -6.12 2.70 -14.44
CA PHE A 297 -7.37 2.85 -15.18
C PHE A 297 -7.30 2.37 -16.63
N ASN A 298 -6.10 2.07 -17.15
CA ASN A 298 -5.88 1.47 -18.46
C ASN A 298 -5.61 -0.06 -18.40
N LEU A 299 -5.97 -0.70 -17.29
CA LEU A 299 -5.84 -2.16 -17.11
C LEU A 299 -6.97 -2.94 -17.75
#